data_1f2541d10c244962b86dfa6e232814d0
#
_entry.id   1f2541d10c244962b86dfa6e232814d0
#
_cell.length_a   1.000
_cell.length_b   1.000
_cell.length_c   1.000
_cell.angle_alpha   90.00
_cell.angle_beta   90.00
_cell.angle_gamma   90.00
#
_symmetry.space_group_name_H-M   'P 1'
#
loop_
_entity.id
_entity.type
_entity.pdbx_description
1 polymer ?
#
loop_
_entity_poly.entity_id
_entity_poly.type
_entity_poly.pdbx_seq_one_letter_code
_entity_poly.pdbx_strand_id
1 'polypeptide(L)'
;MLKSQIYSNRRKALRELMGNGIIFFPGNVEAPMNYPANTYHFRQDSNFLYFFGLNRADLAGIIDLDKGTDILFGDEPSMDDIIWMGPQPSMKERASLVNVSDTRSLSQLATYLSDAIHAGRKIHFVPPYRADTAQWISILLGIKPMFLKVYASLELMKAIVQLREIKKAEEIEEIEKMISVASLMHTTAMRMAKPGVIERQIFGRMEGIAFEYANGTSFPTILSI
;
A
#
# COMPACT_ATOMS: atom_id res chain seq x y z
N MET A 1 -5.62 10.17 7.06
CA MET A 1 -4.16 10.05 6.87
C MET A 1 -3.47 10.45 8.16
N LEU A 2 -2.47 9.68 8.61
CA LEU A 2 -1.71 9.99 9.82
C LEU A 2 -0.80 11.22 9.57
N LYS A 3 -0.29 11.84 10.66
CA LYS A 3 0.65 12.98 10.55
C LYS A 3 1.94 12.55 9.83
N SER A 4 2.52 13.42 9.02
CA SER A 4 3.73 13.15 8.22
C SER A 4 4.90 12.59 9.05
N GLN A 5 5.08 13.08 10.27
CA GLN A 5 6.12 12.63 11.19
C GLN A 5 6.04 11.14 11.55
N ILE A 6 4.84 10.56 11.56
CA ILE A 6 4.65 9.13 11.86
C ILE A 6 5.31 8.28 10.79
N TYR A 7 5.13 8.63 9.51
CA TYR A 7 5.75 7.89 8.40
C TYR A 7 7.27 8.02 8.40
N SER A 8 7.82 9.21 8.62
CA SER A 8 9.28 9.38 8.72
C SER A 8 9.87 8.64 9.92
N ASN A 9 9.19 8.61 11.08
CA ASN A 9 9.61 7.84 12.22
C ASN A 9 9.62 6.33 11.95
N ARG A 10 8.60 5.82 11.23
CA ARG A 10 8.54 4.40 10.82
C ARG A 10 9.70 4.03 9.89
N ARG A 11 10.00 4.88 8.89
CA ARG A 11 11.14 4.66 7.99
C ARG A 11 12.47 4.76 8.72
N LYS A 12 12.61 5.69 9.66
CA LYS A 12 13.79 5.78 10.53
C LYS A 12 13.97 4.51 11.37
N ALA A 13 12.93 4.06 12.05
CA ALA A 13 12.97 2.83 12.85
C ALA A 13 13.29 1.59 11.99
N LEU A 14 12.79 1.54 10.75
CA LEU A 14 13.14 0.46 9.83
C LEU A 14 14.64 0.49 9.46
N ARG A 15 15.23 1.67 9.23
CA ARG A 15 16.68 1.79 8.97
C ARG A 15 17.51 1.29 10.15
N GLU A 16 17.07 1.54 11.37
CA GLU A 16 17.79 1.10 12.60
C GLU A 16 17.80 -0.43 12.76
N LEU A 17 16.82 -1.13 12.14
CA LEU A 17 16.73 -2.59 12.14
C LEU A 17 17.41 -3.26 10.95
N MET A 18 17.77 -2.47 9.93
CA MET A 18 18.36 -2.97 8.69
C MET A 18 19.83 -2.54 8.61
N GLY A 19 20.66 -3.35 7.93
CA GLY A 19 22.09 -3.07 7.78
C GLY A 19 22.40 -2.09 6.64
N ASN A 20 22.50 -2.58 5.41
CA ASN A 20 22.89 -1.80 4.21
C ASN A 20 22.03 -2.17 3.01
N GLY A 21 22.18 -1.44 1.92
CA GLY A 21 21.48 -1.68 0.67
C GLY A 21 20.28 -0.74 0.47
N ILE A 22 19.33 -1.21 -0.29
CA ILE A 22 18.11 -0.46 -0.66
C ILE A 22 16.90 -1.28 -0.28
N ILE A 23 15.92 -0.68 0.41
CA ILE A 23 14.61 -1.28 0.61
C ILE A 23 13.68 -0.75 -0.47
N PHE A 24 13.09 -1.66 -1.24
CA PHE A 24 12.12 -1.37 -2.28
C PHE A 24 10.71 -1.78 -1.85
N PHE A 25 9.81 -0.80 -1.78
CA PHE A 25 8.38 -0.98 -1.56
C PHE A 25 7.61 -0.65 -2.84
N PRO A 26 7.22 -1.63 -3.63
CA PRO A 26 6.30 -1.39 -4.75
C PRO A 26 4.92 -1.02 -4.21
N GLY A 27 4.32 0.03 -4.76
CA GLY A 27 2.90 0.28 -4.62
C GLY A 27 2.10 -0.63 -5.56
N ASN A 28 0.79 -0.72 -5.30
CA ASN A 28 -0.11 -1.41 -6.21
C ASN A 28 -0.47 -0.54 -7.41
N VAL A 29 -0.84 -1.19 -8.50
CA VAL A 29 -1.47 -0.60 -9.67
C VAL A 29 -2.98 -0.90 -9.65
N GLU A 30 -3.77 -0.14 -10.40
CA GLU A 30 -5.17 -0.46 -10.61
C GLU A 30 -5.32 -1.80 -11.33
N ALA A 31 -6.38 -2.54 -11.01
CA ALA A 31 -6.68 -3.83 -11.62
C ALA A 31 -7.96 -3.73 -12.44
N PRO A 32 -7.92 -3.91 -13.77
CA PRO A 32 -9.10 -3.84 -14.62
C PRO A 32 -10.03 -5.03 -14.40
N MET A 33 -11.34 -4.79 -14.43
CA MET A 33 -12.36 -5.84 -14.41
C MET A 33 -12.54 -6.49 -15.79
N ASN A 34 -12.73 -5.67 -16.83
CA ASN A 34 -13.05 -6.12 -18.18
C ASN A 34 -12.43 -5.26 -19.30
N TYR A 35 -12.03 -4.02 -18.99
CA TYR A 35 -11.24 -3.15 -19.86
C TYR A 35 -10.47 -2.12 -19.03
N PRO A 36 -9.45 -1.43 -19.57
CA PRO A 36 -8.48 -0.67 -18.79
C PRO A 36 -9.08 0.40 -17.86
N ALA A 37 -10.12 1.11 -18.29
CA ALA A 37 -10.72 2.20 -17.51
C ALA A 37 -11.80 1.73 -16.52
N ASN A 38 -12.21 0.45 -16.54
CA ASN A 38 -13.16 -0.10 -15.58
C ASN A 38 -12.42 -0.96 -14.54
N THR A 39 -11.98 -0.34 -13.46
CA THR A 39 -11.14 -0.99 -12.45
C THR A 39 -11.93 -1.45 -11.23
N TYR A 40 -11.40 -2.45 -10.55
CA TYR A 40 -11.83 -2.76 -9.18
C TYR A 40 -11.51 -1.58 -8.26
N HIS A 41 -12.22 -1.53 -7.12
CA HIS A 41 -11.88 -0.57 -6.08
C HIS A 41 -10.39 -0.69 -5.71
N PHE A 42 -9.65 0.42 -5.83
CA PHE A 42 -8.21 0.43 -5.61
C PHE A 42 -7.87 0.19 -4.15
N ARG A 43 -6.92 -0.69 -3.91
CA ARG A 43 -6.32 -0.91 -2.59
C ARG A 43 -4.81 -0.92 -2.70
N GLN A 44 -4.18 -0.04 -1.95
CA GLN A 44 -2.73 0.05 -1.90
C GLN A 44 -2.10 -1.11 -1.12
N ASP A 45 -0.84 -1.46 -1.44
CA ASP A 45 -0.05 -2.39 -0.66
C ASP A 45 0.06 -1.96 0.80
N SER A 46 -0.13 -2.90 1.72
CA SER A 46 -0.18 -2.60 3.16
C SER A 46 1.16 -2.14 3.74
N ASN A 47 2.29 -2.62 3.21
CA ASN A 47 3.61 -2.18 3.66
C ASN A 47 3.94 -0.81 3.08
N PHE A 48 3.61 -0.57 1.80
CA PHE A 48 3.72 0.75 1.20
C PHE A 48 2.90 1.78 2.00
N LEU A 49 1.64 1.48 2.34
CA LEU A 49 0.81 2.35 3.18
C LEU A 49 1.42 2.59 4.56
N TYR A 50 1.99 1.57 5.18
CA TYR A 50 2.59 1.71 6.50
C TYR A 50 3.78 2.67 6.51
N PHE A 51 4.65 2.61 5.49
CA PHE A 51 5.87 3.39 5.42
C PHE A 51 5.75 4.70 4.64
N PHE A 52 4.89 4.77 3.63
CA PHE A 52 4.71 5.93 2.76
C PHE A 52 3.32 6.56 2.79
N GLY A 53 2.31 5.91 3.35
CA GLY A 53 1.01 6.51 3.69
C GLY A 53 0.14 6.98 2.53
N LEU A 54 0.55 6.82 1.28
CA LEU A 54 -0.17 7.32 0.11
C LEU A 54 -1.03 6.22 -0.51
N ASN A 55 -2.35 6.44 -0.56
CA ASN A 55 -3.32 5.54 -1.19
C ASN A 55 -3.59 5.99 -2.64
N ARG A 56 -2.61 5.81 -3.51
CA ARG A 56 -2.68 6.10 -4.95
C ARG A 56 -1.96 4.99 -5.71
N ALA A 57 -2.50 4.62 -6.88
CA ALA A 57 -1.84 3.70 -7.81
C ALA A 57 -0.54 4.28 -8.38
N ASP A 58 0.27 3.43 -8.95
CA ASP A 58 1.47 3.77 -9.72
C ASP A 58 2.52 4.56 -8.92
N LEU A 59 2.76 4.11 -7.69
CA LEU A 59 3.81 4.64 -6.82
C LEU A 59 4.80 3.55 -6.46
N ALA A 60 6.04 3.97 -6.16
CA ALA A 60 7.05 3.13 -5.54
C ALA A 60 7.83 3.92 -4.49
N GLY A 61 8.18 3.27 -3.39
CA GLY A 61 8.99 3.84 -2.32
C GLY A 61 10.34 3.17 -2.22
N ILE A 62 11.38 3.96 -2.10
CA ILE A 62 12.74 3.52 -1.80
C ILE A 62 13.19 4.10 -0.46
N ILE A 63 13.73 3.24 0.38
CA ILE A 63 14.52 3.65 1.55
C ILE A 63 15.96 3.24 1.26
N ASP A 64 16.81 4.20 0.96
CA ASP A 64 18.24 3.98 0.72
C ASP A 64 18.97 3.96 2.05
N LEU A 65 19.38 2.78 2.50
CA LEU A 65 20.04 2.56 3.78
C LEU A 65 21.45 3.16 3.81
N ASP A 66 22.15 3.08 2.70
CA ASP A 66 23.55 3.53 2.61
C ASP A 66 23.64 5.06 2.53
N LYS A 67 22.67 5.71 1.88
CA LYS A 67 22.59 7.17 1.76
C LYS A 67 21.76 7.83 2.86
N GLY A 68 20.97 7.06 3.60
CA GLY A 68 20.07 7.57 4.63
C GLY A 68 18.89 8.39 4.07
N THR A 69 18.49 8.17 2.80
CA THR A 69 17.47 8.95 2.12
C THR A 69 16.24 8.13 1.78
N ASP A 70 15.10 8.81 1.70
CA ASP A 70 13.83 8.27 1.22
C ASP A 70 13.50 8.88 -0.14
N ILE A 71 13.05 8.06 -1.09
CA ILE A 71 12.67 8.49 -2.43
C ILE A 71 11.27 7.96 -2.73
N LEU A 72 10.42 8.83 -3.24
CA LEU A 72 9.10 8.46 -3.75
C LEU A 72 9.11 8.57 -5.28
N PHE A 73 8.85 7.45 -5.94
CA PHE A 73 8.68 7.39 -7.39
C PHE A 73 7.21 7.41 -7.74
N GLY A 74 6.86 8.20 -8.74
CA GLY A 74 5.53 8.34 -9.30
C GLY A 74 5.50 9.48 -10.30
N ASP A 75 4.49 9.48 -11.15
CA ASP A 75 4.38 10.50 -12.18
C ASP A 75 3.39 11.59 -11.79
N GLU A 76 3.63 12.81 -12.30
CA GLU A 76 2.69 13.93 -12.13
C GLU A 76 1.36 13.58 -12.80
N PRO A 77 0.24 14.15 -12.32
CA PRO A 77 -1.06 13.97 -12.97
C PRO A 77 -0.99 14.42 -14.42
N SER A 78 -1.47 13.58 -15.32
CA SER A 78 -1.61 13.92 -16.74
C SER A 78 -2.74 14.93 -16.97
N MET A 79 -2.82 15.50 -18.16
CA MET A 79 -3.96 16.35 -18.55
C MET A 79 -5.27 15.55 -18.54
N ASP A 80 -5.23 14.29 -18.95
CA ASP A 80 -6.40 13.41 -18.91
C ASP A 80 -6.87 13.15 -17.47
N ASP A 81 -5.93 12.91 -16.53
CA ASP A 81 -6.28 12.79 -15.11
C ASP A 81 -6.99 14.04 -14.58
N ILE A 82 -6.52 15.24 -14.98
CA ILE A 82 -7.13 16.50 -14.55
C ILE A 82 -8.53 16.68 -15.18
N ILE A 83 -8.71 16.29 -16.43
CA ILE A 83 -10.01 16.37 -17.11
C ILE A 83 -11.05 15.45 -16.43
N TRP A 84 -10.66 14.23 -16.08
CA TRP A 84 -11.56 13.22 -15.51
C TRP A 84 -11.76 13.36 -14.00
N MET A 85 -10.71 13.71 -13.27
CA MET A 85 -10.69 13.69 -11.80
C MET A 85 -10.65 15.08 -11.17
N GLY A 86 -10.56 16.16 -11.97
CA GLY A 86 -10.30 17.51 -11.50
C GLY A 86 -8.83 17.74 -11.10
N PRO A 87 -8.50 18.95 -10.59
CA PRO A 87 -7.14 19.28 -10.16
C PRO A 87 -6.62 18.28 -9.12
N GLN A 88 -5.44 17.73 -9.38
CA GLN A 88 -4.77 16.76 -8.51
C GLN A 88 -3.51 17.36 -7.89
N PRO A 89 -3.18 17.00 -6.62
CA PRO A 89 -1.91 17.41 -6.02
C PRO A 89 -0.71 16.87 -6.82
N SER A 90 0.34 17.69 -6.95
CA SER A 90 1.62 17.29 -7.52
C SER A 90 2.30 16.18 -6.69
N MET A 91 3.27 15.50 -7.28
CA MET A 91 4.08 14.51 -6.55
C MET A 91 4.81 15.11 -5.37
N LYS A 92 5.30 16.34 -5.50
CA LYS A 92 5.96 17.08 -4.42
C LYS A 92 5.01 17.37 -3.25
N GLU A 93 3.78 17.80 -3.52
CA GLU A 93 2.76 18.02 -2.50
C GLU A 93 2.39 16.70 -1.80
N ARG A 94 2.19 15.62 -2.55
CA ARG A 94 1.92 14.28 -1.99
C ARG A 94 3.07 13.78 -1.11
N ALA A 95 4.31 13.92 -1.56
CA ALA A 95 5.50 13.51 -0.82
C ALA A 95 5.67 14.30 0.48
N SER A 96 5.32 15.58 0.49
CA SER A 96 5.35 16.42 1.69
C SER A 96 4.43 15.91 2.80
N LEU A 97 3.27 15.32 2.43
CA LEU A 97 2.32 14.72 3.38
C LEU A 97 2.90 13.54 4.17
N VAL A 98 3.98 12.95 3.68
CA VAL A 98 4.65 11.79 4.29
C VAL A 98 6.11 12.06 4.62
N ASN A 99 6.50 13.33 4.57
CA ASN A 99 7.84 13.80 4.90
C ASN A 99 8.94 13.14 4.05
N VAL A 100 8.72 13.08 2.72
CA VAL A 100 9.70 12.68 1.70
C VAL A 100 9.99 13.92 0.85
N SER A 101 11.29 14.23 0.68
CA SER A 101 11.73 15.39 -0.10
C SER A 101 12.21 15.05 -1.51
N ASP A 102 12.67 13.82 -1.74
CA ASP A 102 13.14 13.35 -3.05
C ASP A 102 11.98 12.65 -3.78
N THR A 103 11.50 13.26 -4.86
CA THR A 103 10.48 12.70 -5.74
C THR A 103 11.04 12.54 -7.15
N ARG A 104 10.76 11.42 -7.79
CA ARG A 104 11.23 11.09 -9.14
C ARG A 104 10.12 10.48 -9.97
N SER A 105 10.22 10.64 -11.31
CA SER A 105 9.34 9.92 -12.22
C SER A 105 9.50 8.41 -12.06
N LEU A 106 8.41 7.68 -12.23
CA LEU A 106 8.39 6.21 -12.15
C LEU A 106 9.35 5.58 -13.20
N SER A 107 9.53 6.23 -14.34
CA SER A 107 10.45 5.82 -15.40
C SER A 107 11.92 5.76 -14.93
N GLN A 108 12.30 6.53 -13.91
CA GLN A 108 13.67 6.56 -13.38
C GLN A 108 13.96 5.42 -12.38
N LEU A 109 12.93 4.69 -11.93
CA LEU A 109 13.08 3.62 -10.95
C LEU A 109 13.95 2.47 -11.48
N ALA A 110 13.74 2.07 -12.73
CA ALA A 110 14.50 0.98 -13.35
C ALA A 110 16.01 1.30 -13.39
N THR A 111 16.37 2.50 -13.81
CA THR A 111 17.77 2.97 -13.82
C THR A 111 18.33 3.02 -12.41
N TYR A 112 17.59 3.56 -11.45
CA TYR A 112 18.04 3.66 -10.05
C TYR A 112 18.35 2.29 -9.44
N LEU A 113 17.50 1.30 -9.65
CA LEU A 113 17.71 -0.06 -9.15
C LEU A 113 18.84 -0.79 -9.92
N SER A 114 18.90 -0.61 -11.23
CA SER A 114 19.96 -1.18 -12.07
C SER A 114 21.34 -0.66 -11.66
N ASP A 115 21.50 0.64 -11.46
CA ASP A 115 22.75 1.24 -11.00
C ASP A 115 23.18 0.70 -9.63
N ALA A 116 22.22 0.52 -8.73
CA ALA A 116 22.48 -0.07 -7.42
C ALA A 116 22.94 -1.53 -7.51
N ILE A 117 22.32 -2.32 -8.39
CA ILE A 117 22.70 -3.73 -8.63
C ILE A 117 24.09 -3.80 -9.23
N HIS A 118 24.42 -2.97 -10.23
CA HIS A 118 25.76 -2.91 -10.83
C HIS A 118 26.83 -2.48 -9.81
N ALA A 119 26.46 -1.65 -8.84
CA ALA A 119 27.35 -1.28 -7.73
C ALA A 119 27.44 -2.36 -6.64
N GLY A 120 26.85 -3.54 -6.83
CA GLY A 120 26.87 -4.64 -5.86
C GLY A 120 26.02 -4.40 -4.62
N ARG A 121 25.09 -3.42 -4.65
CA ARG A 121 24.23 -3.12 -3.51
C ARG A 121 23.08 -4.11 -3.42
N LYS A 122 22.73 -4.52 -2.22
CA LYS A 122 21.61 -5.42 -1.95
C LYS A 122 20.29 -4.69 -2.12
N ILE A 123 19.34 -5.31 -2.81
CA ILE A 123 17.95 -4.82 -2.89
C ILE A 123 17.08 -5.70 -2.02
N HIS A 124 16.48 -5.09 -1.00
CA HIS A 124 15.55 -5.74 -0.09
C HIS A 124 14.11 -5.51 -0.56
N PHE A 125 13.36 -6.56 -0.71
CA PHE A 125 11.91 -6.53 -0.98
C PHE A 125 11.20 -7.67 -0.26
N VAL A 126 9.89 -7.55 -0.06
CA VAL A 126 9.05 -8.63 0.49
C VAL A 126 8.47 -9.47 -0.65
N PRO A 127 8.12 -10.75 -0.42
CA PRO A 127 7.48 -11.58 -1.43
C PRO A 127 6.21 -10.92 -1.96
N PRO A 128 6.08 -10.69 -3.28
CA PRO A 128 4.86 -10.12 -3.84
C PRO A 128 3.73 -11.15 -3.78
N TYR A 129 2.50 -10.69 -3.47
CA TYR A 129 1.30 -11.52 -3.48
C TYR A 129 0.43 -11.30 -4.74
N ARG A 130 0.64 -10.19 -5.47
CA ARG A 130 -0.01 -9.89 -6.74
C ARG A 130 0.87 -10.32 -7.91
N ALA A 131 0.25 -10.85 -8.96
CA ALA A 131 0.97 -11.31 -10.16
C ALA A 131 1.62 -10.15 -10.93
N ASP A 132 0.92 -9.01 -11.06
CA ASP A 132 1.43 -7.79 -11.70
C ASP A 132 2.65 -7.23 -10.96
N THR A 133 2.60 -7.14 -9.63
CA THR A 133 3.74 -6.72 -8.81
C THR A 133 4.91 -7.72 -8.94
N ALA A 134 4.63 -9.03 -8.97
CA ALA A 134 5.67 -10.04 -9.17
C ALA A 134 6.35 -9.89 -10.54
N GLN A 135 5.59 -9.65 -11.58
CA GLN A 135 6.13 -9.40 -12.92
C GLN A 135 6.97 -8.12 -12.95
N TRP A 136 6.49 -7.05 -12.33
CA TRP A 136 7.20 -5.78 -12.27
C TRP A 136 8.54 -5.90 -11.54
N ILE A 137 8.56 -6.50 -10.33
CA ILE A 137 9.80 -6.77 -9.59
C ILE A 137 10.74 -7.65 -10.40
N SER A 138 10.22 -8.69 -11.08
CA SER A 138 10.99 -9.59 -11.94
C SER A 138 11.73 -8.82 -13.05
N ILE A 139 11.04 -7.90 -13.72
CA ILE A 139 11.63 -7.07 -14.78
C ILE A 139 12.69 -6.11 -14.20
N LEU A 140 12.36 -5.43 -13.09
CA LEU A 140 13.26 -4.43 -12.48
C LEU A 140 14.55 -5.04 -11.92
N LEU A 141 14.48 -6.24 -11.35
CA LEU A 141 15.62 -6.87 -10.67
C LEU A 141 16.27 -7.99 -11.48
N GLY A 142 15.74 -8.34 -12.65
CA GLY A 142 16.25 -9.45 -13.46
C GLY A 142 16.06 -10.83 -12.82
N ILE A 143 15.13 -10.98 -11.87
CA ILE A 143 14.87 -12.24 -11.15
C ILE A 143 13.64 -12.91 -11.76
N LYS A 144 13.74 -14.17 -12.19
CA LYS A 144 12.56 -14.91 -12.69
C LYS A 144 11.46 -14.98 -11.63
N PRO A 145 10.15 -14.84 -11.98
CA PRO A 145 9.05 -14.77 -11.01
C PRO A 145 9.02 -15.93 -10.01
N MET A 146 9.35 -17.14 -10.45
CA MET A 146 9.38 -18.35 -9.60
C MET A 146 10.42 -18.26 -8.47
N PHE A 147 11.43 -17.44 -8.60
CA PHE A 147 12.50 -17.29 -7.60
C PHE A 147 12.31 -16.07 -6.69
N LEU A 148 11.34 -15.20 -6.92
CA LEU A 148 11.15 -13.99 -6.12
C LEU A 148 11.01 -14.28 -4.62
N LYS A 149 10.31 -15.36 -4.25
CA LYS A 149 10.18 -15.76 -2.84
C LYS A 149 11.52 -16.15 -2.21
N VAL A 150 12.43 -16.75 -2.99
CA VAL A 150 13.75 -17.18 -2.52
C VAL A 150 14.68 -15.97 -2.33
N TYR A 151 14.58 -14.98 -3.22
CA TYR A 151 15.40 -13.77 -3.16
C TYR A 151 14.81 -12.67 -2.27
N ALA A 152 13.57 -12.82 -1.81
CA ALA A 152 12.95 -11.88 -0.88
C ALA A 152 13.73 -11.82 0.44
N SER A 153 13.80 -10.62 1.04
CA SER A 153 14.61 -10.38 2.22
C SER A 153 13.92 -10.84 3.50
N LEU A 154 14.39 -11.95 4.07
CA LEU A 154 13.92 -12.41 5.38
C LEU A 154 14.19 -11.38 6.50
N GLU A 155 15.31 -10.68 6.41
CA GLU A 155 15.69 -9.61 7.33
C GLU A 155 14.64 -8.49 7.31
N LEU A 156 14.26 -8.01 6.12
CA LEU A 156 13.21 -7.01 5.95
C LEU A 156 11.85 -7.50 6.49
N MET A 157 11.47 -8.75 6.21
CA MET A 157 10.22 -9.31 6.73
C MET A 157 10.18 -9.31 8.26
N LYS A 158 11.28 -9.73 8.92
CA LYS A 158 11.40 -9.71 10.38
C LYS A 158 11.32 -8.29 10.95
N ALA A 159 12.01 -7.34 10.33
CA ALA A 159 11.98 -5.93 10.73
C ALA A 159 10.57 -5.33 10.61
N ILE A 160 9.86 -5.61 9.52
CA ILE A 160 8.46 -5.17 9.32
C ILE A 160 7.54 -5.78 10.40
N VAL A 161 7.68 -7.07 10.69
CA VAL A 161 6.88 -7.72 11.74
C VAL A 161 7.14 -7.05 13.09
N GLN A 162 8.39 -6.89 13.48
CA GLN A 162 8.77 -6.24 14.74
C GLN A 162 8.19 -4.83 14.89
N LEU A 163 8.13 -4.05 13.80
CA LEU A 163 7.56 -2.69 13.83
C LEU A 163 6.03 -2.68 13.88
N ARG A 164 5.36 -3.73 13.38
CA ARG A 164 3.90 -3.76 13.21
C ARG A 164 3.17 -4.65 14.23
N GLU A 165 3.86 -5.57 14.91
CA GLU A 165 3.22 -6.48 15.87
C GLU A 165 2.66 -5.74 17.09
N ILE A 166 3.38 -4.73 17.59
CA ILE A 166 2.92 -3.88 18.71
C ILE A 166 2.39 -2.56 18.14
N LYS A 167 1.09 -2.31 18.33
CA LYS A 167 0.41 -1.11 17.79
C LYS A 167 0.75 0.10 18.64
N LYS A 168 1.04 1.21 17.96
CA LYS A 168 1.24 2.51 18.59
C LYS A 168 -0.09 3.23 18.83
N ALA A 169 -0.07 4.25 19.68
CA ALA A 169 -1.28 4.97 20.08
C ALA A 169 -2.10 5.50 18.89
N GLU A 170 -1.41 6.05 17.87
CA GLU A 170 -2.05 6.54 16.66
C GLU A 170 -2.68 5.45 15.79
N GLU A 171 -2.15 4.23 15.85
CA GLU A 171 -2.72 3.07 15.16
C GLU A 171 -3.93 2.53 15.92
N ILE A 172 -3.87 2.53 17.25
CA ILE A 172 -4.99 2.15 18.11
C ILE A 172 -6.16 3.11 17.89
N GLU A 173 -5.91 4.42 17.83
CA GLU A 173 -6.95 5.42 17.55
C GLU A 173 -7.68 5.16 16.23
N GLU A 174 -6.96 4.83 15.16
CA GLU A 174 -7.57 4.50 13.86
C GLU A 174 -8.33 3.16 13.90
N ILE A 175 -7.83 2.17 14.62
CA ILE A 175 -8.51 0.89 14.82
C ILE A 175 -9.83 1.10 15.58
N GLU A 176 -9.83 1.88 16.67
CA GLU A 176 -11.02 2.17 17.46
C GLU A 176 -12.12 2.87 16.64
N LYS A 177 -11.74 3.83 15.78
CA LYS A 177 -12.67 4.45 14.83
C LYS A 177 -13.33 3.41 13.93
N MET A 178 -12.55 2.46 13.40
CA MET A 178 -13.09 1.42 12.51
C MET A 178 -13.89 0.35 13.23
N ILE A 179 -13.62 0.09 14.51
CA ILE A 179 -14.43 -0.79 15.36
C ILE A 179 -15.85 -0.26 15.49
N SER A 180 -16.03 1.06 15.59
CA SER A 180 -17.36 1.68 15.64
C SER A 180 -18.17 1.41 14.35
N VAL A 181 -17.52 1.48 13.18
CA VAL A 181 -18.15 1.13 11.89
C VAL A 181 -18.48 -0.37 11.84
N ALA A 182 -17.54 -1.22 12.23
CA ALA A 182 -17.76 -2.67 12.29
C ALA A 182 -18.91 -3.04 13.24
N SER A 183 -19.01 -2.40 14.39
CA SER A 183 -20.13 -2.57 15.32
C SER A 183 -21.48 -2.22 14.69
N LEU A 184 -21.55 -1.11 13.94
CA LEU A 184 -22.74 -0.72 13.20
C LEU A 184 -23.12 -1.76 12.13
N MET A 185 -22.12 -2.28 11.39
CA MET A 185 -22.34 -3.34 10.39
C MET A 185 -22.93 -4.59 11.04
N HIS A 186 -22.25 -5.13 12.08
CA HIS A 186 -22.68 -6.37 12.74
C HIS A 186 -24.05 -6.23 13.41
N THR A 187 -24.30 -5.15 14.13
CA THR A 187 -25.62 -4.92 14.78
C THR A 187 -26.73 -4.72 13.76
N THR A 188 -26.44 -4.14 12.60
CA THR A 188 -27.40 -4.03 11.48
C THR A 188 -27.71 -5.41 10.91
N ALA A 189 -26.70 -6.25 10.66
CA ALA A 189 -26.91 -7.63 10.22
C ALA A 189 -27.77 -8.43 11.20
N MET A 190 -27.48 -8.35 12.50
CA MET A 190 -28.28 -9.01 13.54
C MET A 190 -29.74 -8.58 13.53
N ARG A 191 -30.03 -7.29 13.35
CA ARG A 191 -31.42 -6.76 13.28
C ARG A 191 -32.14 -7.19 12.02
N MET A 192 -31.44 -7.37 10.93
CA MET A 192 -32.00 -7.81 9.64
C MET A 192 -32.21 -9.31 9.53
N ALA A 193 -31.47 -10.12 10.30
CA ALA A 193 -31.55 -11.58 10.28
C ALA A 193 -32.92 -12.06 10.83
N LYS A 194 -33.91 -12.22 9.92
CA LYS A 194 -35.29 -12.64 10.21
C LYS A 194 -35.72 -13.64 9.16
N PRO A 195 -36.70 -14.51 9.47
CA PRO A 195 -37.30 -15.39 8.48
C PRO A 195 -37.76 -14.63 7.21
N GLY A 196 -37.38 -15.16 6.04
CA GLY A 196 -37.70 -14.57 4.74
C GLY A 196 -36.74 -13.53 4.21
N VAL A 197 -35.71 -13.13 4.99
CA VAL A 197 -34.65 -12.25 4.51
C VAL A 197 -33.60 -13.07 3.75
N ILE A 198 -33.20 -12.58 2.59
CA ILE A 198 -32.18 -13.21 1.77
C ILE A 198 -30.80 -12.66 2.17
N GLU A 199 -29.80 -13.53 2.28
CA GLU A 199 -28.41 -13.17 2.65
C GLU A 199 -27.87 -11.96 1.89
N ARG A 200 -28.11 -11.88 0.58
CA ARG A 200 -27.69 -10.76 -0.29
C ARG A 200 -28.24 -9.39 0.19
N GLN A 201 -29.40 -9.34 0.83
CA GLN A 201 -29.95 -8.08 1.36
C GLN A 201 -29.14 -7.61 2.57
N ILE A 202 -28.74 -8.53 3.44
CA ILE A 202 -27.87 -8.23 4.58
C ILE A 202 -26.48 -7.85 4.09
N PHE A 203 -25.91 -8.63 3.18
CA PHE A 203 -24.62 -8.34 2.53
C PHE A 203 -24.59 -6.92 1.94
N GLY A 204 -25.54 -6.59 1.08
CA GLY A 204 -25.60 -5.27 0.44
C GLY A 204 -25.73 -4.12 1.44
N ARG A 205 -26.43 -4.33 2.56
CA ARG A 205 -26.53 -3.31 3.61
C ARG A 205 -25.21 -3.14 4.38
N MET A 206 -24.52 -4.24 4.68
CA MET A 206 -23.22 -4.20 5.35
C MET A 206 -22.16 -3.52 4.48
N GLU A 207 -22.06 -3.88 3.20
CA GLU A 207 -21.14 -3.24 2.25
C GLU A 207 -21.46 -1.75 2.10
N GLY A 208 -22.74 -1.38 2.04
CA GLY A 208 -23.16 0.02 1.99
C GLY A 208 -22.65 0.82 3.20
N ILE A 209 -22.77 0.29 4.41
CA ILE A 209 -22.24 0.93 5.63
C ILE A 209 -20.71 1.02 5.57
N ALA A 210 -20.02 -0.04 5.12
CA ALA A 210 -18.57 -0.05 5.00
C ALA A 210 -18.05 1.02 4.01
N PHE A 211 -18.77 1.29 2.91
CA PHE A 211 -18.43 2.34 1.97
C PHE A 211 -18.87 3.74 2.40
N GLU A 212 -19.94 3.85 3.17
CA GLU A 212 -20.44 5.13 3.69
C GLU A 212 -19.51 5.74 4.75
N TYR A 213 -18.93 4.90 5.62
CA TYR A 213 -18.15 5.35 6.78
C TYR A 213 -16.66 4.99 6.70
N ALA A 214 -16.25 4.17 5.72
CA ALA A 214 -14.87 3.72 5.52
C ALA A 214 -14.58 3.53 4.01
N ASN A 215 -13.53 2.81 3.69
CA ASN A 215 -13.14 2.49 2.31
C ASN A 215 -13.53 1.06 1.89
N GLY A 216 -14.69 0.57 2.37
CA GLY A 216 -15.13 -0.80 2.16
C GLY A 216 -14.62 -1.77 3.22
N THR A 217 -14.89 -3.05 2.99
CA THR A 217 -14.49 -4.14 3.89
C THR A 217 -13.03 -4.56 3.67
N SER A 218 -12.38 -5.08 4.73
CA SER A 218 -10.99 -5.56 4.64
C SER A 218 -10.84 -6.89 3.89
N PHE A 219 -11.92 -7.66 3.80
CA PHE A 219 -12.07 -8.91 3.04
C PHE A 219 -13.55 -9.08 2.64
N PRO A 220 -13.85 -9.88 1.61
CA PRO A 220 -15.24 -10.11 1.21
C PRO A 220 -16.07 -10.61 2.37
N THR A 221 -17.26 -10.01 2.55
CA THR A 221 -18.17 -10.39 3.63
C THR A 221 -18.60 -11.85 3.48
N ILE A 222 -18.33 -12.66 4.50
CA ILE A 222 -18.80 -14.04 4.59
C ILE A 222 -20.09 -14.05 5.38
N LEU A 223 -21.19 -14.44 4.73
CA LEU A 223 -22.50 -14.60 5.33
C LEU A 223 -23.05 -15.97 4.95
N SER A 224 -23.41 -16.77 5.93
CA SER A 224 -23.90 -18.14 5.74
C SER A 224 -24.90 -18.48 6.83
N ILE A 225 -25.82 -19.38 6.52
CA ILE A 225 -26.78 -20.01 7.44
C ILE A 225 -26.27 -21.38 7.84
#